data_6a39bb9c6a0640f9dd4020337b084e96
#
_entry.id   6a39bb9c6a0640f9dd4020337b084e96
#
_cell.length_a   1.000
_cell.length_b   1.000
_cell.length_c   1.000
_cell.angle_alpha   90.00
_cell.angle_beta   90.00
_cell.angle_gamma   90.00
#
_symmetry.space_group_name_H-M   'P 1'
#
loop_
_entity.id
_entity.type
_entity.pdbx_description
1 polymer ?
#
loop_
_entity_poly.entity_id
_entity_poly.type
_entity_poly.pdbx_seq_one_letter_code
_entity_poly.pdbx_strand_id
1 'polypeptide(L)'
;MREQYRSEPFTEDSLAADPMQQFAHWFRQVAVGGLLYEPNAMVVSTATPDGRPSSRTVLLKKYDERGFVFFTNYESRKGRELAMNPCVSLLFPWHPMARQVVVTGTASRVGREETVAYFRTRPHGSQLGAWASAQSTVIGTRTELIARYEELAARYPEGAHVPVPPHWGGFRVVPATIEFWQGHENRLHDRLRYVREGENWRVERLCP
;
A
#
# COMPACT_ATOMS: atom_id res chain seq x y z
N MET A 1 20.16 -19.50 -4.03
CA MET A 1 19.55 -20.45 -3.05
C MET A 1 18.17 -20.81 -3.56
N ARG A 2 17.80 -22.07 -3.57
CA ARG A 2 16.45 -22.53 -3.93
C ARG A 2 15.87 -23.19 -2.68
N GLU A 3 14.94 -22.53 -2.01
CA GLU A 3 14.16 -23.11 -0.93
C GLU A 3 12.90 -23.75 -1.52
N GLN A 4 12.51 -24.90 -0.97
CA GLN A 4 11.23 -25.53 -1.29
C GLN A 4 10.22 -25.08 -0.24
N TYR A 5 9.12 -24.51 -0.71
CA TYR A 5 8.03 -24.10 0.16
C TYR A 5 7.22 -25.32 0.59
N ARG A 6 7.04 -25.50 1.91
CA ARG A 6 6.17 -26.53 2.50
C ARG A 6 5.01 -25.84 3.17
N SER A 7 3.95 -25.64 2.42
CA SER A 7 2.72 -25.00 2.91
C SER A 7 1.54 -25.95 2.76
N GLU A 8 0.53 -25.79 3.61
CA GLU A 8 -0.75 -26.47 3.43
C GLU A 8 -1.39 -26.01 2.14
N PRO A 9 -2.12 -26.89 1.43
CA PRO A 9 -2.82 -26.54 0.21
C PRO A 9 -3.78 -25.36 0.43
N PHE A 10 -3.77 -24.43 -0.52
CA PHE A 10 -4.70 -23.31 -0.56
C PHE A 10 -5.72 -23.54 -1.67
N THR A 11 -6.92 -23.98 -1.29
CA THR A 11 -7.96 -24.42 -2.19
C THR A 11 -9.17 -23.50 -2.18
N GLU A 12 -10.03 -23.61 -3.17
CA GLU A 12 -11.27 -22.84 -3.30
C GLU A 12 -12.17 -23.00 -2.07
N ASP A 13 -12.22 -24.19 -1.47
CA ASP A 13 -13.01 -24.46 -0.26
C ASP A 13 -12.50 -23.74 0.99
N SER A 14 -11.23 -23.32 0.96
CA SER A 14 -10.60 -22.58 2.07
C SER A 14 -10.73 -21.07 1.93
N LEU A 15 -11.28 -20.58 0.79
CA LEU A 15 -11.47 -19.16 0.56
C LEU A 15 -12.66 -18.58 1.34
N ALA A 16 -12.50 -17.37 1.86
CA ALA A 16 -13.63 -16.57 2.29
C ALA A 16 -14.50 -16.17 1.07
N ALA A 17 -15.80 -16.02 1.27
CA ALA A 17 -16.70 -15.56 0.20
C ALA A 17 -16.36 -14.14 -0.29
N ASP A 18 -15.84 -13.31 0.61
CA ASP A 18 -15.42 -11.92 0.34
C ASP A 18 -13.89 -11.80 0.37
N PRO A 19 -13.25 -11.21 -0.68
CA PRO A 19 -11.80 -11.09 -0.76
C PRO A 19 -11.20 -10.17 0.31
N MET A 20 -11.94 -9.21 0.85
CA MET A 20 -11.45 -8.36 1.92
C MET A 20 -11.39 -9.13 3.25
N GLN A 21 -12.33 -10.07 3.47
CA GLN A 21 -12.26 -11.01 4.59
C GLN A 21 -11.08 -11.97 4.43
N GLN A 22 -10.85 -12.50 3.22
CA GLN A 22 -9.68 -13.33 2.93
C GLN A 22 -8.37 -12.57 3.17
N PHE A 23 -8.28 -11.30 2.73
CA PHE A 23 -7.14 -10.44 3.00
C PHE A 23 -6.96 -10.22 4.51
N ALA A 24 -8.03 -9.90 5.23
CA ALA A 24 -7.99 -9.70 6.68
C ALA A 24 -7.51 -10.96 7.43
N HIS A 25 -7.93 -12.15 6.97
CA HIS A 25 -7.49 -13.42 7.54
C HIS A 25 -5.97 -13.60 7.38
N TRP A 26 -5.44 -13.48 6.16
CA TRP A 26 -4.02 -13.61 5.89
C TRP A 26 -3.19 -12.51 6.56
N PHE A 27 -3.64 -11.26 6.49
CA PHE A 27 -2.96 -10.12 7.11
C PHE A 27 -2.81 -10.31 8.63
N ARG A 28 -3.85 -10.82 9.30
CA ARG A 28 -3.80 -11.12 10.74
C ARG A 28 -2.76 -12.21 11.05
N GLN A 29 -2.72 -13.28 10.25
CA GLN A 29 -1.72 -14.34 10.42
C GLN A 29 -0.29 -13.80 10.27
N VAL A 30 -0.06 -12.95 9.28
CA VAL A 30 1.24 -12.31 9.04
C VAL A 30 1.61 -11.38 10.20
N ALA A 31 0.67 -10.55 10.67
CA ALA A 31 0.89 -9.59 11.75
C ALA A 31 1.19 -10.29 13.10
N VAL A 32 0.47 -11.38 13.41
CA VAL A 32 0.67 -12.15 14.64
C VAL A 32 1.93 -13.03 14.56
N GLY A 33 2.28 -13.48 13.35
CA GLY A 33 3.45 -14.36 13.15
C GLY A 33 4.81 -13.74 13.48
N GLY A 34 4.89 -12.41 13.58
CA GLY A 34 6.11 -11.70 14.01
C GLY A 34 7.33 -11.85 13.08
N LEU A 35 7.16 -12.44 11.90
CA LEU A 35 8.23 -12.72 10.95
C LEU A 35 8.61 -11.51 10.08
N LEU A 36 7.76 -10.48 10.08
CA LEU A 36 7.95 -9.25 9.31
C LEU A 36 7.95 -8.04 10.24
N TYR A 37 8.93 -7.17 10.07
CA TYR A 37 9.01 -5.90 10.82
C TYR A 37 7.80 -4.98 10.53
N GLU A 38 7.40 -4.89 9.26
CA GLU A 38 6.25 -4.09 8.81
C GLU A 38 5.33 -4.96 7.95
N PRO A 39 4.40 -5.75 8.54
CA PRO A 39 3.49 -6.61 7.78
C PRO A 39 2.55 -5.84 6.85
N ASN A 40 2.34 -4.55 7.12
CA ASN A 40 1.55 -3.62 6.33
C ASN A 40 2.35 -2.90 5.22
N ALA A 41 3.65 -3.21 5.07
CA ALA A 41 4.42 -2.72 3.94
C ALA A 41 3.93 -3.35 2.63
N MET A 42 3.73 -2.52 1.62
CA MET A 42 3.31 -2.95 0.30
C MET A 42 4.04 -2.17 -0.79
N VAL A 43 4.28 -2.81 -1.92
CA VAL A 43 4.80 -2.15 -3.12
C VAL A 43 3.63 -1.57 -3.90
N VAL A 44 3.64 -0.26 -4.13
CA VAL A 44 2.70 0.43 -5.02
C VAL A 44 3.37 0.65 -6.36
N SER A 45 2.80 0.06 -7.40
CA SER A 45 3.21 0.25 -8.80
C SER A 45 2.22 1.16 -9.50
N THR A 46 2.72 2.23 -10.10
CA THR A 46 1.97 3.23 -10.85
C THR A 46 2.60 3.37 -12.24
N ALA A 47 1.88 3.90 -13.20
CA ALA A 47 2.41 4.13 -14.54
C ALA A 47 1.99 5.51 -15.08
N THR A 48 2.83 6.05 -15.94
CA THR A 48 2.47 7.21 -16.76
C THR A 48 1.39 6.85 -17.79
N PRO A 49 0.68 7.82 -18.41
CA PRO A 49 -0.31 7.52 -19.45
C PRO A 49 0.26 6.76 -20.66
N ASP A 50 1.56 6.91 -20.95
CA ASP A 50 2.27 6.17 -22.00
C ASP A 50 2.81 4.80 -21.51
N GLY A 51 2.40 4.35 -20.31
CA GLY A 51 2.66 2.99 -19.81
C GLY A 51 4.00 2.78 -19.12
N ARG A 52 4.79 3.81 -18.82
CA ARG A 52 6.08 3.68 -18.11
C ARG A 52 5.83 3.43 -16.62
N PRO A 53 6.17 2.24 -16.10
CA PRO A 53 5.90 1.90 -14.69
C PRO A 53 6.95 2.50 -13.76
N SER A 54 6.53 2.65 -12.51
CA SER A 54 7.43 2.93 -11.39
C SER A 54 6.88 2.30 -10.11
N SER A 55 7.75 1.84 -9.21
CA SER A 55 7.37 1.15 -7.99
C SER A 55 8.10 1.71 -6.77
N ARG A 56 7.48 1.63 -5.61
CA ARG A 56 8.05 1.99 -4.30
C ARG A 56 7.28 1.33 -3.18
N THR A 57 7.93 1.14 -2.05
CA THR A 57 7.26 0.70 -0.85
C THR A 57 6.48 1.85 -0.20
N VAL A 58 5.27 1.56 0.24
CA VAL A 58 4.44 2.41 1.11
C VAL A 58 3.78 1.53 2.17
N LEU A 59 3.19 2.16 3.20
CA LEU A 59 2.50 1.42 4.25
C LEU A 59 0.98 1.47 4.04
N LEU A 60 0.34 0.31 4.03
CA LEU A 60 -1.11 0.21 4.17
C LEU A 60 -1.53 0.84 5.50
N LYS A 61 -2.53 1.73 5.49
CA LYS A 61 -3.00 2.41 6.70
C LYS A 61 -4.42 2.03 7.08
N LYS A 62 -5.22 1.63 6.10
CA LYS A 62 -6.58 1.15 6.30
C LYS A 62 -6.97 0.23 5.15
N TYR A 63 -7.81 -0.74 5.43
CA TYR A 63 -8.56 -1.49 4.43
C TYR A 63 -9.98 -1.74 4.97
N ASP A 64 -10.93 -1.68 4.10
CA ASP A 64 -12.35 -1.93 4.37
C ASP A 64 -13.01 -2.44 3.06
N GLU A 65 -14.32 -2.65 3.05
CA GLU A 65 -15.09 -3.10 1.88
C GLU A 65 -14.93 -2.18 0.66
N ARG A 66 -14.52 -0.93 0.85
CA ARG A 66 -14.27 0.05 -0.21
C ARG A 66 -12.86 -0.05 -0.79
N GLY A 67 -11.95 -0.83 -0.18
CA GLY A 67 -10.59 -1.07 -0.67
C GLY A 67 -9.48 -0.67 0.29
N PHE A 68 -8.30 -0.38 -0.26
CA PHE A 68 -7.04 -0.21 0.45
C PHE A 68 -6.62 1.25 0.49
N VAL A 69 -6.17 1.77 1.65
CA VAL A 69 -5.80 3.18 1.80
C VAL A 69 -4.34 3.33 2.20
N PHE A 70 -3.63 4.20 1.49
CA PHE A 70 -2.29 4.68 1.87
C PHE A 70 -2.22 6.20 1.76
N PHE A 71 -1.26 6.81 2.47
CA PHE A 71 -1.08 8.27 2.46
C PHE A 71 0.29 8.64 1.88
N THR A 72 0.33 9.73 1.13
CA THR A 72 1.53 10.19 0.44
C THR A 72 1.46 11.69 0.11
N ASN A 73 2.54 12.22 -0.45
CA ASN A 73 2.54 13.53 -1.09
C ASN A 73 1.94 13.41 -2.51
N TYR A 74 0.90 14.19 -2.82
CA TYR A 74 0.22 14.20 -4.11
C TYR A 74 1.10 14.72 -5.26
N GLU A 75 2.10 15.54 -4.95
CA GLU A 75 3.06 16.08 -5.90
C GLU A 75 4.28 15.17 -6.09
N SER A 76 4.36 14.05 -5.38
CA SER A 76 5.39 13.03 -5.61
C SER A 76 5.22 12.37 -6.98
N ARG A 77 6.24 11.63 -7.45
CA ARG A 77 6.16 10.90 -8.71
C ARG A 77 4.91 10.03 -8.79
N LYS A 78 4.63 9.21 -7.75
CA LYS A 78 3.43 8.38 -7.71
C LYS A 78 2.13 9.19 -7.68
N GLY A 79 2.12 10.31 -6.96
CA GLY A 79 0.94 11.18 -6.87
C GLY A 79 0.59 11.81 -8.21
N ARG A 80 1.60 12.27 -8.96
CA ARG A 80 1.43 12.79 -10.32
C ARG A 80 1.01 11.70 -11.31
N GLU A 81 1.63 10.51 -11.24
CA GLU A 81 1.25 9.37 -12.08
C GLU A 81 -0.22 8.99 -11.83
N LEU A 82 -0.65 8.85 -10.57
CA LEU A 82 -2.04 8.51 -10.23
C LEU A 82 -3.05 9.60 -10.60
N ALA A 83 -2.64 10.86 -10.64
CA ALA A 83 -3.51 11.95 -11.10
C ALA A 83 -3.80 11.88 -12.62
N MET A 84 -2.86 11.33 -13.40
CA MET A 84 -2.97 11.19 -14.85
C MET A 84 -3.47 9.81 -15.28
N ASN A 85 -3.10 8.78 -14.55
CA ASN A 85 -3.47 7.38 -14.79
C ASN A 85 -3.79 6.72 -13.44
N PRO A 86 -5.08 6.54 -13.10
CA PRO A 86 -5.47 5.99 -11.80
C PRO A 86 -5.25 4.48 -11.67
N CYS A 87 -4.85 3.79 -12.73
CA CYS A 87 -4.54 2.35 -12.67
C CYS A 87 -3.34 2.08 -11.77
N VAL A 88 -3.49 1.12 -10.86
CA VAL A 88 -2.50 0.83 -9.83
C VAL A 88 -2.45 -0.65 -9.50
N SER A 89 -1.27 -1.12 -9.12
CA SER A 89 -1.10 -2.44 -8.50
C SER A 89 -0.47 -2.27 -7.11
N LEU A 90 -1.01 -3.03 -6.15
CA LEU A 90 -0.45 -3.19 -4.81
C LEU A 90 0.06 -4.62 -4.68
N LEU A 91 1.28 -4.80 -4.17
CA LEU A 91 1.86 -6.10 -3.87
C LEU A 91 2.23 -6.16 -2.39
N PHE A 92 1.71 -7.14 -1.68
CA PHE A 92 2.09 -7.50 -0.31
C PHE A 92 3.01 -8.73 -0.36
N PRO A 93 4.35 -8.55 -0.24
CA PRO A 93 5.31 -9.63 -0.39
C PRO A 93 5.60 -10.31 0.97
N TRP A 94 4.73 -11.18 1.43
CA TRP A 94 4.88 -11.88 2.69
C TRP A 94 5.76 -13.14 2.56
N HIS A 95 6.97 -12.96 2.04
CA HIS A 95 7.90 -14.03 1.71
C HIS A 95 8.20 -15.02 2.85
N PRO A 96 8.37 -14.60 4.13
CA PRO A 96 8.63 -15.56 5.21
C PRO A 96 7.52 -16.59 5.41
N MET A 97 6.30 -16.29 4.95
CA MET A 97 5.16 -17.21 4.98
C MET A 97 4.90 -17.87 3.62
N ALA A 98 5.81 -17.73 2.66
CA ALA A 98 5.62 -18.15 1.28
C ALA A 98 4.27 -17.66 0.70
N ARG A 99 3.89 -16.42 0.99
CA ARG A 99 2.63 -15.79 0.57
C ARG A 99 2.87 -14.47 -0.14
N GLN A 100 1.94 -14.18 -1.02
CA GLN A 100 1.87 -12.89 -1.71
C GLN A 100 0.40 -12.55 -1.96
N VAL A 101 0.05 -11.28 -1.84
CA VAL A 101 -1.24 -10.75 -2.30
C VAL A 101 -1.00 -9.66 -3.32
N VAL A 102 -1.64 -9.77 -4.48
CA VAL A 102 -1.61 -8.75 -5.54
C VAL A 102 -2.99 -8.18 -5.72
N VAL A 103 -3.10 -6.87 -5.61
CA VAL A 103 -4.34 -6.12 -5.85
C VAL A 103 -4.14 -5.28 -7.09
N THR A 104 -5.01 -5.39 -8.08
CA THR A 104 -5.08 -4.43 -9.19
C THR A 104 -6.39 -3.66 -9.13
N GLY A 105 -6.36 -2.39 -9.48
CA GLY A 105 -7.56 -1.55 -9.41
C GLY A 105 -7.30 -0.11 -9.77
N THR A 106 -8.17 0.76 -9.29
CA THR A 106 -8.08 2.21 -9.53
C THR A 106 -7.96 2.98 -8.22
N ALA A 107 -7.09 3.99 -8.23
CA ALA A 107 -6.86 4.87 -7.10
C ALA A 107 -7.64 6.18 -7.24
N SER A 108 -8.24 6.62 -6.15
CA SER A 108 -8.83 7.95 -6.02
C SER A 108 -8.40 8.62 -4.71
N ARG A 109 -8.38 9.94 -4.65
CA ARG A 109 -8.07 10.65 -3.41
C ARG A 109 -9.15 10.41 -2.36
N VAL A 110 -8.75 10.17 -1.12
CA VAL A 110 -9.68 10.17 0.01
C VAL A 110 -10.13 11.59 0.35
N GLY A 111 -11.25 11.72 1.05
CA GLY A 111 -11.77 13.01 1.49
C GLY A 111 -10.78 13.77 2.40
N ARG A 112 -10.91 15.10 2.44
CA ARG A 112 -10.05 15.95 3.27
C ARG A 112 -10.19 15.63 4.76
N GLU A 113 -11.37 15.32 5.21
CA GLU A 113 -11.64 14.94 6.61
C GLU A 113 -10.88 13.68 7.01
N GLU A 114 -10.92 12.62 6.18
CA GLU A 114 -10.17 11.38 6.41
C GLU A 114 -8.65 11.64 6.41
N THR A 115 -8.19 12.51 5.51
CA THR A 115 -6.79 12.96 5.46
C THR A 115 -6.38 13.67 6.76
N VAL A 116 -7.18 14.63 7.23
CA VAL A 116 -6.90 15.39 8.47
C VAL A 116 -6.92 14.47 9.69
N ALA A 117 -7.91 13.58 9.78
CA ALA A 117 -8.02 12.63 10.88
C ALA A 117 -6.77 11.76 10.97
N TYR A 118 -6.32 11.19 9.86
CA TYR A 118 -5.11 10.37 9.85
C TYR A 118 -3.83 11.20 10.08
N PHE A 119 -3.69 12.39 9.48
CA PHE A 119 -2.50 13.24 9.66
C PHE A 119 -2.21 13.53 11.12
N ARG A 120 -3.28 13.81 11.91
CA ARG A 120 -3.17 14.11 13.35
C ARG A 120 -2.67 12.94 14.21
N THR A 121 -2.85 11.69 13.75
CA THR A 121 -2.36 10.51 14.46
C THR A 121 -0.87 10.24 14.22
N ARG A 122 -0.25 10.94 13.25
CA ARG A 122 1.16 10.73 12.93
C ARG A 122 2.05 11.34 14.02
N PRO A 123 3.22 10.73 14.30
CA PRO A 123 4.23 11.35 15.15
C PRO A 123 4.55 12.78 14.69
N HIS A 124 4.77 13.69 15.61
CA HIS A 124 5.02 15.11 15.34
C HIS A 124 6.12 15.32 14.28
N GLY A 125 7.28 14.67 14.43
CA GLY A 125 8.36 14.73 13.44
C GLY A 125 7.96 14.26 12.05
N SER A 126 7.04 13.28 11.95
CA SER A 126 6.50 12.84 10.66
C SER A 126 5.53 13.85 10.04
N GLN A 127 4.83 14.64 10.86
CA GLN A 127 4.00 15.75 10.38
C GLN A 127 4.88 16.86 9.79
N LEU A 128 5.97 17.24 10.49
CA LEU A 128 6.96 18.21 9.99
C LEU A 128 7.63 17.74 8.71
N GLY A 129 8.03 16.46 8.65
CA GLY A 129 8.64 15.85 7.46
C GLY A 129 7.75 15.91 6.22
N ALA A 130 6.42 15.89 6.38
CA ALA A 130 5.48 16.04 5.27
C ALA A 130 5.50 17.46 4.65
N TRP A 131 5.86 18.47 5.42
CA TRP A 131 6.08 19.84 4.96
C TRP A 131 7.49 20.04 4.40
N ALA A 132 8.51 19.50 5.07
CA ALA A 132 9.91 19.72 4.70
C ALA A 132 10.27 19.09 3.33
N SER A 133 9.63 17.97 2.98
CA SER A 133 10.00 17.18 1.82
C SER A 133 9.10 17.46 0.62
N ALA A 134 9.64 18.10 -0.42
CA ALA A 134 9.07 18.07 -1.76
C ALA A 134 9.33 16.70 -2.40
N GLN A 135 8.58 15.68 -2.00
CA GLN A 135 8.85 14.27 -2.30
C GLN A 135 9.05 14.00 -3.80
N SER A 136 10.11 13.27 -4.14
CA SER A 136 10.49 12.90 -5.52
C SER A 136 11.02 14.04 -6.38
N THR A 137 11.28 15.22 -5.83
CA THR A 137 12.00 16.28 -6.53
C THR A 137 13.50 16.19 -6.26
N VAL A 138 14.29 16.72 -7.19
CA VAL A 138 15.74 16.83 -7.00
C VAL A 138 16.02 17.88 -5.92
N ILE A 139 16.92 17.56 -5.02
CA ILE A 139 17.45 18.47 -3.98
C ILE A 139 18.96 18.46 -4.04
N GLY A 140 19.60 19.59 -3.77
CA GLY A 140 21.05 19.73 -3.87
C GLY A 140 21.80 18.88 -2.85
N THR A 141 21.37 18.96 -1.58
CA THR A 141 22.06 18.25 -0.48
C THR A 141 21.07 17.76 0.59
N ARG A 142 21.53 16.78 1.37
CA ARG A 142 20.80 16.36 2.57
C ARG A 142 20.67 17.50 3.60
N THR A 143 21.68 18.37 3.68
CA THR A 143 21.71 19.52 4.60
C THR A 143 20.58 20.48 4.34
N GLU A 144 20.25 20.75 3.08
CA GLU A 144 19.07 21.58 2.73
C GLU A 144 17.76 20.99 3.24
N LEU A 145 17.59 19.68 3.18
CA LEU A 145 16.39 19.02 3.71
C LEU A 145 16.31 19.13 5.22
N ILE A 146 17.46 18.96 5.89
CA ILE A 146 17.57 19.09 7.36
C ILE A 146 17.25 20.52 7.77
N ALA A 147 17.82 21.54 7.12
CA ALA A 147 17.56 22.94 7.41
C ALA A 147 16.06 23.30 7.30
N ARG A 148 15.39 22.85 6.23
CA ARG A 148 13.93 23.01 6.07
C ARG A 148 13.15 22.35 7.22
N TYR A 149 13.58 21.17 7.66
CA TYR A 149 12.94 20.48 8.78
C TYR A 149 13.15 21.24 10.09
N GLU A 150 14.34 21.76 10.37
CA GLU A 150 14.69 22.54 11.56
C GLU A 150 13.90 23.86 11.63
N GLU A 151 13.76 24.56 10.51
CA GLU A 151 12.90 25.76 10.41
C GLU A 151 11.43 25.43 10.79
N LEU A 152 10.92 24.30 10.32
CA LEU A 152 9.57 23.85 10.65
C LEU A 152 9.47 23.41 12.12
N ALA A 153 10.49 22.77 12.68
CA ALA A 153 10.53 22.38 14.09
C ALA A 153 10.57 23.62 15.01
N ALA A 154 11.29 24.66 14.63
CA ALA A 154 11.29 25.94 15.35
C ALA A 154 9.92 26.65 15.27
N ARG A 155 9.26 26.58 14.10
CA ARG A 155 7.93 27.18 13.89
C ARG A 155 6.80 26.42 14.58
N TYR A 156 6.91 25.11 14.66
CA TYR A 156 5.94 24.21 15.28
C TYR A 156 6.67 23.33 16.31
N PRO A 157 6.94 23.82 17.51
CA PRO A 157 7.58 23.03 18.56
C PRO A 157 6.71 21.84 18.99
N GLU A 158 7.30 20.91 19.72
CA GLU A 158 6.58 19.72 20.18
C GLU A 158 5.32 20.10 20.96
N GLY A 159 4.20 19.43 20.65
CA GLY A 159 2.88 19.77 21.19
C GLY A 159 2.11 20.84 20.41
N ALA A 160 2.75 21.57 19.50
CA ALA A 160 2.06 22.53 18.64
C ALA A 160 1.23 21.83 17.56
N HIS A 161 0.13 22.46 17.16
CA HIS A 161 -0.70 21.99 16.05
C HIS A 161 0.00 22.23 14.70
N VAL A 162 0.39 21.15 14.03
CA VAL A 162 0.93 21.20 12.66
C VAL A 162 -0.24 21.11 11.67
N PRO A 163 -0.45 22.11 10.80
CA PRO A 163 -1.51 22.04 9.80
C PRO A 163 -1.20 20.96 8.75
N VAL A 164 -2.26 20.36 8.18
CA VAL A 164 -2.10 19.39 7.11
C VAL A 164 -1.67 20.06 5.81
N PRO A 165 -0.55 19.68 5.17
CA PRO A 165 -0.14 20.27 3.91
C PRO A 165 -1.21 20.07 2.82
N PRO A 166 -1.45 21.05 1.93
CA PRO A 166 -2.42 20.91 0.83
C PRO A 166 -2.02 19.81 -0.17
N HIS A 167 -0.73 19.59 -0.33
CA HIS A 167 -0.16 18.58 -1.22
C HIS A 167 -0.03 17.18 -0.58
N TRP A 168 -0.56 16.96 0.63
CA TRP A 168 -0.46 15.68 1.32
C TRP A 168 -1.83 15.09 1.63
N GLY A 169 -1.98 13.77 1.40
CA GLY A 169 -3.22 13.08 1.71
C GLY A 169 -3.21 11.62 1.29
N GLY A 170 -4.39 11.00 1.33
CA GLY A 170 -4.56 9.58 1.06
C GLY A 170 -5.05 9.29 -0.35
N PHE A 171 -4.71 8.09 -0.82
CA PHE A 171 -5.35 7.42 -1.94
C PHE A 171 -6.05 6.16 -1.44
N ARG A 172 -7.27 5.95 -1.94
CA ARG A 172 -8.01 4.69 -1.83
C ARG A 172 -7.90 3.95 -3.14
N VAL A 173 -7.49 2.70 -3.07
CA VAL A 173 -7.48 1.77 -4.20
C VAL A 173 -8.71 0.91 -4.12
N VAL A 174 -9.61 1.07 -5.08
CA VAL A 174 -10.78 0.20 -5.27
C VAL A 174 -10.32 -0.99 -6.10
N PRO A 175 -10.36 -2.21 -5.57
CA PRO A 175 -9.84 -3.37 -6.29
C PRO A 175 -10.76 -3.81 -7.42
N ALA A 176 -10.17 -4.09 -8.59
CA ALA A 176 -10.79 -4.84 -9.68
C ALA A 176 -10.46 -6.33 -9.56
N THR A 177 -9.25 -6.66 -9.12
CA THR A 177 -8.85 -8.04 -8.81
C THR A 177 -8.05 -8.10 -7.52
N ILE A 178 -8.16 -9.23 -6.80
CA ILE A 178 -7.29 -9.57 -5.67
C ILE A 178 -6.82 -11.00 -5.84
N GLU A 179 -5.53 -11.20 -6.06
CA GLU A 179 -4.90 -12.52 -6.19
C GLU A 179 -4.18 -12.89 -4.90
N PHE A 180 -4.43 -14.08 -4.42
CA PHE A 180 -3.74 -14.73 -3.31
C PHE A 180 -2.83 -15.83 -3.87
N TRP A 181 -1.54 -15.72 -3.59
CA TRP A 181 -0.53 -16.67 -4.01
C TRP A 181 0.08 -17.37 -2.78
N GLN A 182 0.08 -18.71 -2.79
CA GLN A 182 0.70 -19.55 -1.78
C GLN A 182 1.79 -20.42 -2.43
N GLY A 183 3.00 -20.35 -1.87
CA GLY A 183 4.14 -21.12 -2.36
C GLY A 183 4.03 -22.61 -2.04
N HIS A 184 4.35 -23.47 -3.01
CA HIS A 184 4.45 -24.92 -2.86
C HIS A 184 5.70 -25.48 -3.52
N GLU A 185 6.02 -26.74 -3.19
CA GLU A 185 7.12 -27.48 -3.78
C GLU A 185 6.95 -27.60 -5.30
N ASN A 186 8.05 -27.85 -6.01
CA ASN A 186 8.09 -28.07 -7.45
C ASN A 186 7.49 -26.94 -8.30
N ARG A 187 7.34 -25.75 -7.71
CA ARG A 187 6.69 -24.56 -8.30
C ARG A 187 5.21 -24.74 -8.60
N LEU A 188 4.54 -25.75 -8.06
CA LEU A 188 3.11 -25.97 -8.19
C LEU A 188 2.34 -25.09 -7.20
N HIS A 189 2.53 -23.78 -7.31
CA HIS A 189 1.97 -22.78 -6.39
C HIS A 189 0.46 -22.66 -6.54
N ASP A 190 -0.24 -22.47 -5.44
CA ASP A 190 -1.65 -22.11 -5.49
C ASP A 190 -1.82 -20.62 -5.78
N ARG A 191 -2.64 -20.32 -6.79
CA ARG A 191 -2.97 -18.96 -7.19
C ARG A 191 -4.47 -18.84 -7.37
N LEU A 192 -5.13 -18.19 -6.42
CA LEU A 192 -6.57 -17.95 -6.44
C LEU A 192 -6.82 -16.45 -6.56
N ARG A 193 -7.60 -16.06 -7.56
CA ARG A 193 -7.89 -14.67 -7.87
C ARG A 193 -9.38 -14.40 -7.81
N TYR A 194 -9.74 -13.39 -7.03
CA TYR A 194 -11.05 -12.78 -7.11
C TYR A 194 -11.06 -11.73 -8.22
N VAL A 195 -12.06 -11.77 -9.05
CA VAL A 195 -12.33 -10.81 -10.13
C VAL A 195 -13.67 -10.13 -9.83
N ARG A 196 -13.71 -8.81 -9.82
CA ARG A 196 -14.93 -8.06 -9.53
C ARG A 196 -15.90 -8.11 -10.70
N GLU A 197 -17.14 -8.49 -10.44
CA GLU A 197 -18.25 -8.50 -11.37
C GLU A 197 -19.43 -7.70 -10.77
N GLY A 198 -19.42 -6.39 -11.02
CA GLY A 198 -20.36 -5.47 -10.37
C GLY A 198 -20.13 -5.40 -8.87
N GLU A 199 -21.13 -5.82 -8.09
CA GLU A 199 -21.04 -5.90 -6.63
C GLU A 199 -20.54 -7.26 -6.13
N ASN A 200 -20.43 -8.25 -7.01
CA ASN A 200 -20.02 -9.62 -6.69
C ASN A 200 -18.55 -9.87 -7.05
N TRP A 201 -18.07 -11.05 -6.61
CA TRP A 201 -16.73 -11.54 -6.92
C TRP A 201 -16.81 -12.95 -7.52
N ARG A 202 -16.11 -13.14 -8.63
CA ARG A 202 -15.88 -14.46 -9.22
C ARG A 202 -14.47 -14.91 -8.86
N VAL A 203 -14.34 -16.18 -8.47
CA VAL A 203 -13.06 -16.80 -8.16
C VAL A 203 -12.53 -17.56 -9.38
N GLU A 204 -11.22 -17.45 -9.61
CA GLU A 204 -10.47 -18.15 -10.64
C GLU A 204 -9.22 -18.78 -10.04
N ARG A 205 -8.86 -19.97 -10.50
CA ARG A 205 -7.53 -20.54 -10.28
C ARG A 205 -6.63 -20.22 -11.45
N LEU A 206 -5.43 -19.75 -11.17
CA LEU A 206 -4.43 -19.45 -12.18
C LEU A 206 -3.33 -20.51 -12.16
N CYS A 207 -2.79 -20.84 -13.36
CA CYS A 207 -1.56 -21.62 -13.45
C CYS A 207 -0.40 -20.87 -12.80
N PRO A 208 0.48 -21.56 -12.06
CA PRO A 208 1.66 -20.98 -11.42
C PRO A 208 2.73 -20.55 -12.44
#